data_b805b49ff3a90b16460a80b5781f0efb
#
_entry.id   b805b49ff3a90b16460a80b5781f0efb
#
_cell.length_a   1.000
_cell.length_b   1.000
_cell.length_c   1.000
_cell.angle_alpha   90.00
_cell.angle_beta   90.00
_cell.angle_gamma   90.00
#
_symmetry.space_group_name_H-M   'P 1'
#
loop_
_entity.id
_entity.type
_entity.pdbx_description
1 polymer ?
#
loop_
_entity_poly.entity_id
_entity_poly.type
_entity_poly.pdbx_seq_one_letter_code
_entity_poly.pdbx_strand_id
1 'polypeptide(L)'
;MRVFTSPAELEAAVGAELGVSGWFTVGQDRIDAFAEATGDRQWIHVDVERARRESPYRATVAHGYLTLSMLPAFIYDVIRLDGVRQIVNYGSNRVRFPAPVPAGSRLRGRIRLVAAAPLAGGGVRATLETTVEIEGAERPACVAETLAVHYG
;
A
#
# COMPACT_ATOMS: atom_id res chain seq x y z
N MET A 1 4.14 -0.19 -16.27
CA MET A 1 4.79 -1.23 -15.43
C MET A 1 6.28 -1.27 -15.77
N ARG A 2 7.14 -1.11 -14.77
CA ARG A 2 8.60 -1.25 -14.91
C ARG A 2 9.02 -2.69 -14.60
N VAL A 3 9.85 -3.28 -15.45
CA VAL A 3 10.33 -4.66 -15.26
C VAL A 3 11.81 -4.62 -14.88
N PHE A 4 12.17 -5.35 -13.84
CA PHE A 4 13.54 -5.59 -13.42
C PHE A 4 13.89 -7.06 -13.70
N THR A 5 14.97 -7.31 -14.40
CA THR A 5 15.39 -8.66 -14.82
C THR A 5 16.47 -9.25 -13.90
N SER A 6 17.00 -8.44 -13.01
CA SER A 6 18.00 -8.88 -12.04
C SER A 6 18.02 -8.03 -10.77
N PRO A 7 18.55 -8.56 -9.64
CA PRO A 7 18.81 -7.76 -8.44
C PRO A 7 19.68 -6.54 -8.69
N ALA A 8 20.67 -6.63 -9.58
CA ALA A 8 21.57 -5.54 -9.91
C ALA A 8 20.85 -4.35 -10.57
N GLU A 9 19.86 -4.62 -11.42
CA GLU A 9 19.02 -3.57 -12.00
C GLU A 9 18.17 -2.87 -10.92
N LEU A 10 17.67 -3.62 -9.95
CA LEU A 10 16.94 -3.05 -8.83
C LEU A 10 17.87 -2.18 -7.96
N GLU A 11 19.07 -2.66 -7.65
CA GLU A 11 20.08 -1.89 -6.89
C GLU A 11 20.45 -0.59 -7.61
N ALA A 12 20.63 -0.62 -8.91
CA ALA A 12 20.92 0.57 -9.72
C ALA A 12 19.78 1.61 -9.73
N ALA A 13 18.57 1.20 -9.38
CA ALA A 13 17.40 2.09 -9.30
C ALA A 13 17.16 2.69 -7.91
N VAL A 14 18.04 2.42 -6.93
CA VAL A 14 17.92 3.00 -5.58
C VAL A 14 17.90 4.53 -5.64
N GLY A 15 16.97 5.12 -4.91
CA GLY A 15 16.69 6.55 -4.89
C GLY A 15 15.69 7.03 -5.95
N ALA A 16 15.34 6.20 -6.94
CA ALA A 16 14.41 6.57 -7.99
C ALA A 16 12.94 6.35 -7.60
N GLU A 17 12.05 7.19 -8.14
CA GLU A 17 10.63 6.86 -8.24
C GLU A 17 10.47 5.74 -9.28
N LEU A 18 9.82 4.66 -8.89
CA LEU A 18 9.59 3.51 -9.76
C LEU A 18 8.34 3.68 -10.62
N GLY A 19 7.38 4.44 -10.13
CA GLY A 19 6.15 4.78 -10.84
C GLY A 19 4.97 5.04 -9.91
N VAL A 20 3.82 5.23 -10.53
CA VAL A 20 2.52 5.46 -9.87
C VAL A 20 1.53 4.44 -10.42
N SER A 21 0.78 3.79 -9.52
CA SER A 21 -0.24 2.82 -9.91
C SER A 21 -1.47 3.47 -10.56
N GLY A 22 -2.32 2.67 -11.16
CA GLY A 22 -3.69 3.05 -11.46
C GLY A 22 -4.49 3.34 -10.18
N TRP A 23 -5.72 3.80 -10.35
CA TRP A 23 -6.65 4.08 -9.27
C TRP A 23 -7.43 2.83 -8.87
N PHE A 24 -7.52 2.60 -7.55
CA PHE A 24 -8.25 1.50 -6.93
C PHE A 24 -9.37 2.07 -6.06
N THR A 25 -10.60 1.62 -6.26
CA THR A 25 -11.73 2.04 -5.45
C THR A 25 -11.76 1.28 -4.12
N VAL A 26 -12.00 2.00 -3.04
CA VAL A 26 -12.20 1.45 -1.70
C VAL A 26 -13.67 1.64 -1.31
N GLY A 27 -14.51 0.71 -1.77
CA GLY A 27 -15.93 0.69 -1.45
C GLY A 27 -16.23 0.15 -0.06
N GLN A 28 -17.49 0.31 0.39
CA GLN A 28 -17.95 -0.23 1.66
C GLN A 28 -17.81 -1.76 1.74
N ASP A 29 -18.05 -2.46 0.65
CA ASP A 29 -17.87 -3.91 0.52
C ASP A 29 -16.46 -4.38 0.90
N ARG A 30 -15.44 -3.65 0.44
CA ARG A 30 -14.03 -3.94 0.78
C ARG A 30 -13.74 -3.65 2.25
N ILE A 31 -14.30 -2.57 2.79
CA ILE A 31 -14.15 -2.20 4.21
C ILE A 31 -14.82 -3.25 5.09
N ASP A 32 -16.02 -3.68 4.76
CA ASP A 32 -16.75 -4.71 5.49
C ASP A 32 -16.01 -6.07 5.46
N ALA A 33 -15.47 -6.45 4.31
CA ALA A 33 -14.66 -7.66 4.18
C ALA A 33 -13.41 -7.61 5.05
N PHE A 34 -12.74 -6.46 5.13
CA PHE A 34 -11.56 -6.27 5.98
C PHE A 34 -11.94 -6.31 7.47
N ALA A 35 -13.04 -5.66 7.86
CA ALA A 35 -13.57 -5.71 9.22
C ALA A 35 -13.89 -7.14 9.65
N GLU A 36 -14.48 -7.93 8.77
CA GLU A 36 -14.78 -9.34 9.02
C GLU A 36 -13.52 -10.19 9.17
N ALA A 37 -12.55 -10.00 8.28
CA ALA A 37 -11.29 -10.74 8.29
C ALA A 37 -10.42 -10.47 9.53
N THR A 38 -10.47 -9.24 10.08
CA THR A 38 -9.60 -8.79 11.18
C THR A 38 -10.30 -8.73 12.54
N GLY A 39 -11.63 -8.71 12.56
CA GLY A 39 -12.43 -8.50 13.76
C GLY A 39 -12.56 -7.03 14.18
N ASP A 40 -11.98 -6.09 13.45
CA ASP A 40 -12.12 -4.64 13.73
C ASP A 40 -13.43 -4.11 13.11
N ARG A 41 -14.49 -4.24 13.89
CA ARG A 41 -15.84 -3.82 13.52
C ARG A 41 -16.25 -2.51 14.18
N GLN A 42 -15.32 -1.60 14.41
CA GLN A 42 -15.64 -0.28 14.94
C GLN A 42 -16.68 0.43 14.03
N TRP A 43 -17.67 1.06 14.64
CA TRP A 43 -18.80 1.64 13.93
C TRP A 43 -18.40 2.64 12.83
N ILE A 44 -17.27 3.34 12.98
CA ILE A 44 -16.76 4.28 11.98
C ILE A 44 -16.44 3.62 10.64
N HIS A 45 -16.26 2.30 10.63
CA HIS A 45 -15.95 1.52 9.43
C HIS A 45 -17.19 0.83 8.84
N VAL A 46 -18.10 0.32 9.69
CA VAL A 46 -19.16 -0.62 9.26
C VAL A 46 -20.57 -0.09 9.40
N ASP A 47 -20.83 0.91 10.23
CA ASP A 47 -22.17 1.46 10.44
C ASP A 47 -22.39 2.73 9.59
N VAL A 48 -22.86 2.53 8.37
CA VAL A 48 -23.06 3.59 7.37
C VAL A 48 -24.03 4.66 7.87
N GLU A 49 -25.15 4.24 8.49
CA GLU A 49 -26.19 5.17 8.95
C GLU A 49 -25.71 5.99 10.15
N ARG A 50 -25.03 5.35 11.09
CA ARG A 50 -24.43 6.05 12.21
C ARG A 50 -23.33 6.99 11.75
N ALA A 51 -22.46 6.55 10.86
CA ALA A 51 -21.38 7.37 10.33
C ALA A 51 -21.91 8.62 9.60
N ARG A 52 -23.00 8.50 8.87
CA ARG A 52 -23.64 9.63 8.21
C ARG A 52 -24.14 10.70 9.20
N ARG A 53 -24.62 10.28 10.38
CA ARG A 53 -25.13 11.20 11.41
C ARG A 53 -24.02 11.74 12.33
N GLU A 54 -23.10 10.89 12.76
CA GLU A 54 -22.23 11.15 13.90
C GLU A 54 -20.74 11.34 13.50
N SER A 55 -20.31 10.79 12.35
CA SER A 55 -18.93 10.94 11.91
C SER A 55 -18.65 12.35 11.40
N PRO A 56 -17.49 12.93 11.74
CA PRO A 56 -17.07 14.22 11.18
C PRO A 56 -16.91 14.17 9.66
N TYR A 57 -16.75 12.98 9.09
CA TYR A 57 -16.61 12.77 7.64
C TYR A 57 -17.95 12.54 6.92
N ARG A 58 -19.07 12.45 7.67
CA ARG A 58 -20.42 12.15 7.14
C ARG A 58 -20.49 10.87 6.31
N ALA A 59 -19.54 9.98 6.49
CA ALA A 59 -19.41 8.69 5.83
C ALA A 59 -18.61 7.75 6.73
N THR A 60 -18.67 6.46 6.45
CA THR A 60 -17.71 5.50 6.97
C THR A 60 -16.33 5.75 6.36
N VAL A 61 -15.29 5.35 7.07
CA VAL A 61 -13.90 5.46 6.61
C VAL A 61 -13.24 4.09 6.62
N ALA A 62 -12.34 3.87 5.68
CA ALA A 62 -11.53 2.67 5.65
C ALA A 62 -10.60 2.59 6.86
N HIS A 63 -10.31 1.38 7.32
CA HIS A 63 -9.25 1.13 8.28
C HIS A 63 -7.90 1.60 7.71
N GLY A 64 -7.09 2.24 8.51
CA GLY A 64 -5.72 2.55 8.10
C GLY A 64 -4.95 1.29 7.70
N TYR A 65 -5.15 0.19 8.43
CA TYR A 65 -4.56 -1.11 8.09
C TYR A 65 -5.08 -1.72 6.79
N LEU A 66 -6.31 -1.43 6.37
CA LEU A 66 -6.78 -1.80 5.03
C LEU A 66 -5.96 -1.07 3.96
N THR A 67 -5.79 0.26 4.11
CA THR A 67 -4.97 1.05 3.19
C THR A 67 -3.53 0.53 3.13
N LEU A 68 -2.93 0.21 4.28
CA LEU A 68 -1.60 -0.40 4.35
C LEU A 68 -1.56 -1.77 3.65
N SER A 69 -2.59 -2.60 3.84
CA SER A 69 -2.68 -3.92 3.25
C SER A 69 -2.87 -3.89 1.72
N MET A 70 -3.26 -2.75 1.16
CA MET A 70 -3.37 -2.55 -0.30
C MET A 70 -2.02 -2.23 -0.98
N LEU A 71 -0.95 -1.94 -0.24
CA LEU A 71 0.35 -1.62 -0.83
C LEU A 71 0.85 -2.64 -1.86
N PRO A 72 0.73 -3.97 -1.63
CA PRO A 72 1.13 -4.95 -2.64
C PRO A 72 0.39 -4.78 -3.98
N ALA A 73 -0.91 -4.46 -3.95
CA ALA A 73 -1.67 -4.24 -5.18
C ALA A 73 -1.14 -3.05 -5.99
N PHE A 74 -0.79 -1.94 -5.31
CA PHE A 74 -0.19 -0.77 -5.96
C PHE A 74 1.21 -1.10 -6.50
N ILE A 75 2.01 -1.84 -5.72
CA ILE A 75 3.38 -2.21 -6.09
C ILE A 75 3.35 -3.12 -7.34
N TYR A 76 2.49 -4.15 -7.36
CA TYR A 76 2.39 -5.07 -8.49
C TYR A 76 1.87 -4.42 -9.77
N ASP A 77 1.11 -3.33 -9.66
CA ASP A 77 0.68 -2.54 -10.82
C ASP A 77 1.83 -1.73 -11.44
N VAL A 78 2.82 -1.36 -10.62
CA VAL A 78 3.94 -0.49 -11.02
C VAL A 78 5.17 -1.27 -11.43
N ILE A 79 5.54 -2.31 -10.69
CA ILE A 79 6.79 -3.06 -10.89
C ILE A 79 6.55 -4.57 -10.97
N ARG A 80 7.43 -5.21 -11.75
CA ARG A 80 7.60 -6.67 -11.78
C ARG A 80 9.08 -7.00 -11.71
N LEU A 81 9.43 -8.01 -10.93
CA LEU A 81 10.77 -8.59 -10.89
C LEU A 81 10.73 -9.95 -11.58
N ASP A 82 11.43 -10.12 -12.67
CA ASP A 82 11.56 -11.39 -13.36
C ASP A 82 12.54 -12.30 -12.59
N GLY A 83 12.32 -13.62 -12.67
CA GLY A 83 13.15 -14.61 -11.97
C GLY A 83 12.90 -14.72 -10.47
N VAL A 84 12.00 -13.93 -9.90
CA VAL A 84 11.60 -14.03 -8.49
C VAL A 84 10.52 -15.10 -8.33
N ARG A 85 10.78 -16.07 -7.47
CA ARG A 85 9.84 -17.17 -7.16
C ARG A 85 8.92 -16.83 -6.01
N GLN A 86 9.41 -16.01 -5.07
CA GLN A 86 8.67 -15.67 -3.86
C GLN A 86 9.03 -14.27 -3.37
N ILE A 87 8.01 -13.54 -2.94
CA ILE A 87 8.16 -12.26 -2.26
C ILE A 87 7.58 -12.42 -0.86
N VAL A 88 8.38 -12.10 0.14
CA VAL A 88 7.98 -12.18 1.55
C VAL A 88 7.99 -10.78 2.13
N ASN A 89 6.85 -10.38 2.69
CA ASN A 89 6.78 -9.16 3.48
C ASN A 89 7.58 -9.35 4.77
N TYR A 90 8.64 -8.55 4.92
CA TYR A 90 9.55 -8.65 6.07
C TYR A 90 9.14 -7.71 7.20
N GLY A 91 8.52 -6.58 6.87
CA GLY A 91 8.06 -5.61 7.86
C GLY A 91 7.97 -4.19 7.33
N SER A 92 7.84 -3.26 8.26
CA SER A 92 7.77 -1.83 7.99
C SER A 92 8.63 -1.07 8.97
N ASN A 93 9.42 -0.10 8.49
CA ASN A 93 10.20 0.79 9.36
C ASN A 93 9.34 1.96 9.87
N ARG A 94 8.41 2.42 9.04
CA ARG A 94 7.60 3.59 9.32
C ARG A 94 6.25 3.49 8.61
N VAL A 95 5.17 3.79 9.33
CA VAL A 95 3.81 3.88 8.78
C VAL A 95 3.10 5.07 9.39
N ARG A 96 2.43 5.88 8.58
CA ARG A 96 1.57 6.99 9.02
C ARG A 96 0.34 7.06 8.13
N PHE A 97 -0.78 7.46 8.72
CA PHE A 97 -2.07 7.67 8.07
C PHE A 97 -2.50 9.13 8.20
N PRO A 98 -1.99 10.04 7.34
CA PRO A 98 -2.21 11.48 7.49
C PRO A 98 -3.64 11.93 7.23
N ALA A 99 -4.39 11.22 6.38
CA ALA A 99 -5.77 11.54 6.04
C ALA A 99 -6.67 10.31 6.09
N PRO A 100 -7.93 10.46 6.53
CA PRO A 100 -8.93 9.40 6.46
C PRO A 100 -9.30 9.10 5.01
N VAL A 101 -9.75 7.87 4.76
CA VAL A 101 -10.24 7.41 3.46
C VAL A 101 -11.74 7.16 3.57
N PRO A 102 -12.61 8.10 3.18
CA PRO A 102 -14.05 7.85 3.11
C PRO A 102 -14.39 6.69 2.18
N ALA A 103 -15.41 5.90 2.53
CA ALA A 103 -15.90 4.82 1.67
C ALA A 103 -16.26 5.37 0.28
N GLY A 104 -15.86 4.66 -0.78
CA GLY A 104 -16.01 5.07 -2.16
C GLY A 104 -14.84 5.88 -2.72
N SER A 105 -13.85 6.24 -1.91
CA SER A 105 -12.64 6.93 -2.39
C SER A 105 -11.84 6.06 -3.36
N ARG A 106 -11.09 6.73 -4.25
CA ARG A 106 -10.12 6.08 -5.13
C ARG A 106 -8.72 6.39 -4.63
N LEU A 107 -7.89 5.35 -4.53
CA LEU A 107 -6.51 5.40 -4.06
C LEU A 107 -5.54 4.96 -5.14
N ARG A 108 -4.33 5.52 -5.14
CA ARG A 108 -3.20 5.02 -5.92
C ARG A 108 -1.91 5.12 -5.11
N GLY A 109 -0.95 4.26 -5.44
CA GLY A 109 0.37 4.26 -4.81
C GLY A 109 1.42 4.92 -5.69
N ARG A 110 2.15 5.87 -5.13
CA ARG A 110 3.41 6.41 -5.69
C ARG A 110 4.55 5.69 -5.00
N ILE A 111 5.41 5.02 -5.77
CA ILE A 111 6.39 4.06 -5.25
C ILE A 111 7.80 4.53 -5.55
N ARG A 112 8.63 4.60 -4.51
CA ARG A 112 10.05 4.94 -4.58
C ARG A 112 10.88 3.80 -3.97
N LEU A 113 11.98 3.45 -4.61
CA LEU A 113 12.94 2.51 -4.05
C LEU A 113 13.93 3.25 -3.17
N VAL A 114 13.92 2.95 -1.88
CA VAL A 114 14.79 3.59 -0.87
C VAL A 114 16.11 2.84 -0.75
N ALA A 115 16.05 1.51 -0.71
CA ALA A 115 17.23 0.67 -0.61
C ALA A 115 16.99 -0.70 -1.27
N ALA A 116 18.07 -1.30 -1.74
CA ALA A 116 18.10 -2.69 -2.17
C ALA A 116 19.41 -3.30 -1.65
N ALA A 117 19.32 -4.43 -0.97
CA ALA A 117 20.47 -5.10 -0.38
C ALA A 117 20.46 -6.59 -0.76
N PRO A 118 21.51 -7.09 -1.41
CA PRO A 118 21.62 -8.51 -1.73
C PRO A 118 21.67 -9.35 -0.45
N LEU A 119 21.16 -10.57 -0.53
CA LEU A 119 21.13 -11.51 0.57
C LEU A 119 22.10 -12.66 0.34
N ALA A 120 22.73 -13.16 1.42
CA ALA A 120 23.51 -14.37 1.37
C ALA A 120 22.60 -15.55 0.93
N GLY A 121 23.03 -16.29 -0.09
CA GLY A 121 22.25 -17.39 -0.65
C GLY A 121 21.33 -17.00 -1.81
N GLY A 122 21.42 -15.77 -2.28
CA GLY A 122 20.62 -15.24 -3.40
C GLY A 122 19.36 -14.52 -2.94
N GLY A 123 18.86 -13.64 -3.81
CA GLY A 123 17.73 -12.75 -3.52
C GLY A 123 18.15 -11.36 -3.11
N VAL A 124 17.15 -10.49 -2.91
CA VAL A 124 17.34 -9.09 -2.56
C VAL A 124 16.29 -8.64 -1.56
N ARG A 125 16.71 -7.89 -0.55
CA ARG A 125 15.80 -7.18 0.33
C ARG A 125 15.62 -5.76 -0.19
N ALA A 126 14.42 -5.45 -0.62
CA ALA A 126 14.04 -4.11 -1.08
C ALA A 126 13.33 -3.35 0.03
N THR A 127 13.65 -2.06 0.16
CA THR A 127 12.93 -1.11 0.99
C THR A 127 12.23 -0.13 0.07
N LEU A 128 10.90 -0.11 0.13
CA LEU A 128 10.04 0.74 -0.69
C LEU A 128 9.34 1.78 0.18
N GLU A 129 9.43 3.03 -0.23
CA GLU A 129 8.55 4.08 0.28
C GLU A 129 7.34 4.18 -0.65
N THR A 130 6.15 4.03 -0.08
CA THR A 130 4.89 4.17 -0.81
C THR A 130 4.07 5.30 -0.21
N THR A 131 3.75 6.31 -1.03
CA THR A 131 2.77 7.34 -0.71
C THR A 131 1.45 6.95 -1.36
N VAL A 132 0.42 6.71 -0.54
CA VAL A 132 -0.92 6.40 -1.04
C VAL A 132 -1.72 7.68 -1.15
N GLU A 133 -1.99 8.09 -2.37
CA GLU A 133 -2.75 9.29 -2.70
C GLU A 133 -4.25 8.99 -2.74
N ILE A 134 -5.07 9.95 -2.31
CA ILE A 134 -6.54 9.93 -2.42
C ILE A 134 -6.91 10.86 -3.57
N GLU A 135 -7.74 10.39 -4.50
CA GLU A 135 -8.22 11.22 -5.62
C GLU A 135 -8.93 12.48 -5.10
N GLY A 136 -8.46 13.63 -5.56
CA GLY A 136 -9.02 14.94 -5.18
C GLY A 136 -8.61 15.47 -3.80
N ALA A 137 -7.73 14.78 -3.07
CA ALA A 137 -7.24 15.22 -1.77
C ALA A 137 -5.78 15.67 -1.83
N GLU A 138 -5.41 16.67 -1.01
CA GLU A 138 -4.02 17.15 -0.91
C GLU A 138 -3.16 16.27 -0.02
N ARG A 139 -3.76 15.69 1.04
CA ARG A 139 -3.04 14.86 2.00
C ARG A 139 -3.16 13.38 1.64
N PRO A 140 -2.07 12.62 1.73
CA PRO A 140 -2.11 11.18 1.44
C PRO A 140 -2.86 10.39 2.52
N ALA A 141 -3.44 9.27 2.10
CA ALA A 141 -4.07 8.30 3.00
C ALA A 141 -3.05 7.55 3.86
N CYS A 142 -1.90 7.25 3.28
CA CYS A 142 -0.84 6.50 3.94
C CYS A 142 0.53 6.91 3.38
N VAL A 143 1.52 6.96 4.24
CA VAL A 143 2.94 6.98 3.86
C VAL A 143 3.61 5.85 4.63
N ALA A 144 4.17 4.90 3.90
CA ALA A 144 4.78 3.73 4.51
C ALA A 144 6.13 3.40 3.88
N GLU A 145 7.10 3.06 4.71
CA GLU A 145 8.36 2.46 4.31
C GLU A 145 8.32 0.99 4.68
N THR A 146 8.21 0.13 3.67
CA THR A 146 8.06 -1.32 3.82
C THR A 146 9.26 -2.07 3.29
N LEU A 147 9.54 -3.21 3.90
CA LEU A 147 10.63 -4.11 3.52
C LEU A 147 10.05 -5.40 2.98
N ALA A 148 10.50 -5.81 1.80
CA ALA A 148 10.18 -7.10 1.22
C ALA A 148 11.46 -7.85 0.82
N VAL A 149 11.44 -9.15 1.01
CA VAL A 149 12.51 -10.05 0.59
C VAL A 149 12.04 -10.78 -0.66
N HIS A 150 12.85 -10.67 -1.70
CA HIS A 150 12.62 -11.29 -3.00
C HIS A 150 13.60 -12.44 -3.16
N TYR A 151 13.09 -13.67 -3.26
CA TYR A 151 13.87 -14.89 -3.48
C TYR A 151 13.80 -15.30 -4.95
N GLY A 152 14.95 -15.64 -5.53
CA GLY A 152 15.08 -16.18 -6.90
C GLY A 152 14.76 -17.67 -7.00
#